data_8ecc5ca95da672b24590c68a3c3f93d3
#
_entry.id   8ecc5ca95da672b24590c68a3c3f93d3
#
_cell.length_a   1.000
_cell.length_b   1.000
_cell.length_c   1.000
_cell.angle_alpha   90.00
_cell.angle_beta   90.00
_cell.angle_gamma   90.00
#
_symmetry.space_group_name_H-M   'P 1'
#
loop_
_entity.id
_entity.type
_entity.pdbx_description
1 polymer ?
#
loop_
_entity_poly.entity_id
_entity_poly.type
_entity_poly.pdbx_seq_one_letter_code
_entity_poly.pdbx_strand_id
1 'polypeptide(L)'
;MKSALKKSVVSTSISLILASGMAAFAAHAADDVKLKATKTNVAFSDFTPTEYSTKGKPNIIVLTMDDLGYGQLPFDKGSFDPKTMENREVVDTYKIGIDKAIEAAQKSTPTLLSLMDEGVRFTNGYVAHGVSGPSRAAIMTGRAPARFGVYSNTDAQDGIPLTETFLPELFQNHGYYTAAVGKWHLSKISNVPVPEDKQTRDYHDNFTTFSAEEWQPQNRGFDYFMGFHAAGTAYYNSPSLFQNRERVPAKGYISDQLTDEAIGVVDRAKTLDQPFMLYLAYNAPHLPNDNPAPEQYQKQFNTGSQTADNYYASVYSVDQGVKRILEQLKKNGQYDNTIILFTSDNGAVIDGPLPLNGAQKGYKSQTYPGGTHTPMFMWWKGKLQPGNYDKLISAMDFYPTALDAADISIPKDLKLDGVSLLPWLQDKKQGEPHKNLTWITSYSHWFDEENIPFWDNYHKFVRHQSDDYPHNPNTEDLSQFSYTVRNNDYSLVYTVDNNQLGLYKLTDLQQKDNLAAANPQVVKEMQGVVREFIDSSQPPLSEVNQEKFNNIKKALSEAK
;
A
#
# COMPACT_ATOMS: atom_id res chain seq x y z
N MET A 1 29.45 2.19 -60.32
CA MET A 1 30.14 1.54 -59.18
C MET A 1 30.36 2.51 -58.01
N LYS A 2 29.31 3.06 -57.41
CA LYS A 2 29.40 3.92 -56.18
C LYS A 2 28.16 3.82 -55.27
N SER A 3 27.40 2.72 -55.30
CA SER A 3 26.22 2.57 -54.47
C SER A 3 26.18 1.29 -53.58
N ALA A 4 27.23 0.48 -53.62
CA ALA A 4 27.27 -0.78 -52.88
C ALA A 4 28.07 -0.74 -51.56
N LEU A 5 28.77 0.36 -51.27
CA LEU A 5 29.62 0.45 -50.06
C LEU A 5 28.97 1.16 -48.85
N LYS A 6 27.74 1.69 -48.96
CA LYS A 6 27.06 2.37 -47.82
C LYS A 6 26.10 1.51 -47.04
N LYS A 7 25.79 0.28 -47.46
CA LYS A 7 24.87 -0.62 -46.73
C LYS A 7 25.54 -1.60 -45.76
N SER A 8 26.87 -1.75 -45.84
CA SER A 8 27.61 -2.72 -45.01
C SER A 8 28.06 -2.15 -43.64
N VAL A 9 28.19 -0.82 -43.54
CA VAL A 9 28.70 -0.20 -42.27
C VAL A 9 27.61 0.04 -41.24
N VAL A 10 26.34 0.19 -41.67
CA VAL A 10 25.22 0.43 -40.73
C VAL A 10 24.73 -0.86 -40.05
N SER A 11 24.87 -2.01 -40.73
CA SER A 11 24.44 -3.31 -40.16
C SER A 11 25.37 -3.82 -39.06
N THR A 12 26.67 -3.51 -39.14
CA THR A 12 27.66 -3.98 -38.15
C THR A 12 27.64 -3.13 -36.85
N SER A 13 27.26 -1.86 -36.95
CA SER A 13 27.19 -0.96 -35.80
C SER A 13 25.95 -1.22 -34.90
N ILE A 14 24.84 -1.65 -35.48
CA ILE A 14 23.62 -1.96 -34.74
C ILE A 14 23.75 -3.30 -34.00
N SER A 15 24.48 -4.26 -34.57
CA SER A 15 24.72 -5.56 -33.91
C SER A 15 25.71 -5.47 -32.74
N LEU A 16 26.64 -4.50 -32.76
CA LEU A 16 27.57 -4.29 -31.64
C LEU A 16 26.90 -3.53 -30.47
N ILE A 17 25.94 -2.66 -30.73
CA ILE A 17 25.22 -1.92 -29.68
C ILE A 17 24.23 -2.84 -28.96
N LEU A 18 23.61 -3.80 -29.65
CA LEU A 18 22.75 -4.81 -29.04
C LEU A 18 23.54 -5.86 -28.23
N ALA A 19 24.76 -6.21 -28.68
CA ALA A 19 25.61 -7.14 -27.96
C ALA A 19 26.24 -6.51 -26.69
N SER A 20 26.58 -5.22 -26.72
CA SER A 20 27.10 -4.51 -25.55
C SER A 20 26.02 -4.23 -24.52
N GLY A 21 24.75 -4.01 -24.92
CA GLY A 21 23.60 -3.88 -24.01
C GLY A 21 23.28 -5.18 -23.27
N MET A 22 23.32 -6.32 -23.95
CA MET A 22 23.11 -7.63 -23.34
C MET A 22 24.28 -8.10 -22.46
N ALA A 23 25.51 -7.73 -22.81
CA ALA A 23 26.68 -8.04 -21.98
C ALA A 23 26.73 -7.20 -20.70
N ALA A 24 26.27 -5.94 -20.73
CA ALA A 24 26.13 -5.10 -19.54
C ALA A 24 25.02 -5.63 -18.61
N PHE A 25 23.90 -6.14 -19.16
CA PHE A 25 22.84 -6.76 -18.38
C PHE A 25 23.28 -8.08 -17.72
N ALA A 26 24.09 -8.89 -18.40
CA ALA A 26 24.65 -10.13 -17.86
C ALA A 26 25.77 -9.87 -16.83
N ALA A 27 26.55 -8.79 -16.98
CA ALA A 27 27.61 -8.42 -16.04
C ALA A 27 27.02 -7.86 -14.72
N HIS A 28 25.96 -7.02 -14.77
CA HIS A 28 25.28 -6.54 -13.58
C HIS A 28 24.59 -7.68 -12.81
N ALA A 29 23.99 -8.66 -13.50
CA ALA A 29 23.40 -9.83 -12.87
C ALA A 29 24.45 -10.75 -12.19
N ALA A 30 25.70 -10.72 -12.62
CA ALA A 30 26.78 -11.50 -12.03
C ALA A 30 27.44 -10.82 -10.81
N ASP A 31 27.46 -9.49 -10.76
CA ASP A 31 27.97 -8.72 -9.61
C ASP A 31 26.99 -8.67 -8.44
N ASP A 32 25.67 -8.73 -8.67
CA ASP A 32 24.64 -8.84 -7.63
C ASP A 32 24.78 -10.11 -6.77
N VAL A 33 25.42 -11.15 -7.28
CA VAL A 33 25.70 -12.40 -6.51
C VAL A 33 26.75 -12.19 -5.42
N LYS A 34 27.55 -11.12 -5.50
CA LYS A 34 28.62 -10.82 -4.52
C LYS A 34 28.22 -9.83 -3.44
N LEU A 35 27.07 -9.17 -3.56
CA LEU A 35 26.50 -8.33 -2.50
C LEU A 35 25.84 -9.21 -1.44
N LYS A 36 26.65 -9.97 -0.71
CA LYS A 36 26.22 -10.59 0.54
C LYS A 36 25.95 -9.48 1.54
N ALA A 37 24.66 -9.39 1.89
CA ALA A 37 24.14 -8.85 3.14
C ALA A 37 25.01 -7.75 3.79
N THR A 38 24.71 -6.51 3.50
CA THR A 38 24.98 -5.47 4.52
C THR A 38 24.19 -5.90 5.74
N LYS A 39 24.91 -6.22 6.81
CA LYS A 39 24.33 -6.62 8.08
C LYS A 39 23.26 -5.61 8.47
N THR A 40 22.01 -6.07 8.60
CA THR A 40 21.00 -5.31 9.34
C THR A 40 21.58 -5.00 10.72
N ASN A 41 21.53 -3.75 11.15
CA ASN A 41 22.07 -3.33 12.45
C ASN A 41 21.23 -3.82 13.65
N VAL A 42 20.27 -4.71 13.43
CA VAL A 42 19.43 -5.30 14.46
C VAL A 42 20.07 -6.62 14.89
N ALA A 43 20.94 -6.56 15.89
CA ALA A 43 21.43 -7.75 16.58
C ALA A 43 20.32 -8.27 17.51
N PHE A 44 19.55 -9.24 17.07
CA PHE A 44 18.75 -10.06 17.99
C PHE A 44 19.71 -10.98 18.75
N SER A 45 19.83 -10.78 20.07
CA SER A 45 20.83 -11.45 20.92
C SER A 45 20.70 -12.97 21.00
N ASP A 46 19.57 -13.53 20.53
CA ASP A 46 19.24 -14.97 20.64
C ASP A 46 19.04 -15.65 19.29
N PHE A 47 19.40 -15.00 18.17
CA PHE A 47 19.17 -15.54 16.85
C PHE A 47 20.42 -16.22 16.29
N THR A 48 20.46 -17.55 16.38
CA THR A 48 21.41 -18.39 15.65
C THR A 48 20.66 -19.10 14.51
N PRO A 49 20.94 -18.81 13.23
CA PRO A 49 20.25 -19.43 12.07
C PRO A 49 20.65 -20.89 11.83
N THR A 50 21.08 -21.63 12.84
CA THR A 50 21.80 -22.89 12.64
C THR A 50 20.95 -24.08 12.21
N GLU A 51 19.61 -23.99 12.18
CA GLU A 51 18.77 -25.13 11.80
C GLU A 51 17.58 -24.79 10.87
N TYR A 52 17.46 -23.55 10.37
CA TYR A 52 16.35 -23.22 9.49
C TYR A 52 16.61 -23.67 8.05
N SER A 53 15.69 -24.48 7.49
CA SER A 53 15.74 -24.91 6.10
C SER A 53 14.64 -24.23 5.29
N THR A 54 15.01 -23.62 4.18
CA THR A 54 14.06 -23.03 3.21
C THR A 54 13.37 -24.07 2.33
N LYS A 55 13.79 -25.34 2.37
CA LYS A 55 13.25 -26.39 1.51
C LYS A 55 11.76 -26.62 1.77
N GLY A 56 10.95 -26.44 0.73
CA GLY A 56 9.51 -26.61 0.78
C GLY A 56 8.75 -25.45 1.46
N LYS A 57 9.44 -24.41 1.90
CA LYS A 57 8.79 -23.22 2.45
C LYS A 57 8.10 -22.42 1.34
N PRO A 58 6.96 -21.76 1.62
CA PRO A 58 6.20 -21.05 0.61
C PRO A 58 6.88 -19.74 0.19
N ASN A 59 6.64 -19.35 -1.05
CA ASN A 59 6.88 -17.98 -1.47
C ASN A 59 5.80 -17.06 -0.89
N ILE A 60 6.15 -15.83 -0.58
CA ILE A 60 5.25 -14.83 -0.02
C ILE A 60 5.18 -13.64 -0.98
N ILE A 61 3.96 -13.26 -1.37
CA ILE A 61 3.68 -12.01 -2.08
C ILE A 61 2.76 -11.17 -1.21
N VAL A 62 3.25 -10.03 -0.75
CA VAL A 62 2.42 -8.98 -0.16
C VAL A 62 2.10 -8.00 -1.29
N LEU A 63 0.88 -8.06 -1.80
CA LEU A 63 0.41 -7.29 -2.94
C LEU A 63 -0.46 -6.12 -2.47
N THR A 64 -0.03 -4.91 -2.75
CA THR A 64 -0.80 -3.70 -2.43
C THR A 64 -1.10 -2.88 -3.67
N MET A 65 -2.31 -2.33 -3.73
CA MET A 65 -2.70 -1.27 -4.65
C MET A 65 -2.82 0.05 -3.88
N ASP A 66 -2.71 1.16 -4.58
CA ASP A 66 -2.64 2.51 -4.00
C ASP A 66 -3.98 3.23 -4.20
N ASP A 67 -4.68 3.59 -3.12
CA ASP A 67 -5.99 4.24 -3.16
C ASP A 67 -7.13 3.40 -3.78
N LEU A 68 -7.02 2.08 -3.80
CA LEU A 68 -8.11 1.23 -4.29
C LEU A 68 -9.22 1.12 -3.25
N GLY A 69 -10.37 1.71 -3.52
CA GLY A 69 -11.52 1.64 -2.62
C GLY A 69 -12.17 0.25 -2.54
N TYR A 70 -12.86 0.01 -1.43
CA TYR A 70 -13.55 -1.27 -1.19
C TYR A 70 -14.52 -1.64 -2.33
N GLY A 71 -15.22 -0.66 -2.87
CA GLY A 71 -16.17 -0.87 -3.95
C GLY A 71 -15.54 -1.22 -5.29
N GLN A 72 -14.26 -0.97 -5.49
CA GLN A 72 -13.56 -1.24 -6.75
C GLN A 72 -13.22 -2.73 -6.95
N LEU A 73 -13.35 -3.54 -5.90
CA LEU A 73 -13.27 -4.99 -5.98
C LEU A 73 -14.63 -5.60 -5.58
N PRO A 74 -15.66 -5.54 -6.45
CA PRO A 74 -17.05 -5.74 -6.10
C PRO A 74 -17.41 -7.23 -5.96
N PHE A 75 -17.08 -7.83 -4.85
CA PHE A 75 -17.37 -9.23 -4.54
C PHE A 75 -18.70 -9.43 -3.80
N ASP A 76 -19.19 -8.41 -3.13
CA ASP A 76 -20.46 -8.42 -2.40
C ASP A 76 -21.44 -7.42 -3.01
N LYS A 77 -22.45 -7.92 -3.71
CA LYS A 77 -23.48 -7.07 -4.34
C LYS A 77 -24.31 -6.28 -3.33
N GLY A 78 -24.42 -6.76 -2.08
CA GLY A 78 -25.12 -6.04 -1.01
C GLY A 78 -24.41 -4.77 -0.57
N SER A 79 -23.09 -4.68 -0.76
CA SER A 79 -22.29 -3.46 -0.51
C SER A 79 -22.54 -2.35 -1.55
N PHE A 80 -23.32 -2.63 -2.59
CA PHE A 80 -23.56 -1.76 -3.73
C PHE A 80 -25.04 -1.42 -3.92
N ASP A 81 -25.82 -1.31 -2.83
CA ASP A 81 -27.19 -0.81 -2.97
C ASP A 81 -27.18 0.56 -3.67
N PRO A 82 -27.73 0.65 -4.91
CA PRO A 82 -27.74 1.89 -5.69
C PRO A 82 -28.35 3.05 -4.91
N LYS A 83 -29.44 2.81 -4.18
CA LYS A 83 -30.13 3.85 -3.40
C LYS A 83 -29.24 4.43 -2.30
N THR A 84 -28.43 3.58 -1.67
CA THR A 84 -27.49 4.00 -0.63
C THR A 84 -26.34 4.82 -1.22
N MET A 85 -25.91 4.49 -2.43
CA MET A 85 -24.84 5.19 -3.13
C MET A 85 -25.30 6.50 -3.77
N GLU A 86 -26.55 6.57 -4.23
CA GLU A 86 -27.16 7.79 -4.81
C GLU A 86 -27.32 8.92 -3.78
N ASN A 87 -27.52 8.58 -2.53
CA ASN A 87 -27.71 9.55 -1.43
C ASN A 87 -26.37 10.03 -0.80
N ARG A 88 -25.25 9.79 -1.46
CA ARG A 88 -23.96 10.30 -0.99
C ARG A 88 -23.86 11.79 -1.25
N GLU A 89 -23.18 12.50 -0.32
CA GLU A 89 -22.79 13.91 -0.52
C GLU A 89 -21.83 14.07 -1.70
N VAL A 90 -21.10 13.00 -2.03
CA VAL A 90 -20.19 12.98 -3.17
C VAL A 90 -20.95 12.64 -4.43
N VAL A 91 -21.10 13.62 -5.27
CA VAL A 91 -21.64 13.44 -6.62
C VAL A 91 -20.60 12.71 -7.47
N ASP A 92 -21.07 11.77 -8.31
CA ASP A 92 -20.23 11.14 -9.32
C ASP A 92 -19.66 12.20 -10.27
N THR A 93 -18.43 12.61 -10.02
CA THR A 93 -17.72 13.62 -10.80
C THR A 93 -17.54 13.22 -12.26
N TYR A 94 -17.54 11.93 -12.53
CA TYR A 94 -17.35 11.36 -13.87
C TYR A 94 -18.67 11.14 -14.61
N LYS A 95 -19.81 11.35 -13.97
CA LYS A 95 -21.16 11.27 -14.55
C LYS A 95 -21.48 9.90 -15.21
N ILE A 96 -20.92 8.84 -14.67
CA ILE A 96 -21.25 7.47 -15.02
C ILE A 96 -22.27 6.93 -14.01
N GLY A 97 -23.36 6.31 -14.45
CA GLY A 97 -24.31 5.69 -13.52
C GLY A 97 -23.67 4.55 -12.72
N ILE A 98 -24.23 4.26 -11.53
CA ILE A 98 -23.70 3.25 -10.59
C ILE A 98 -23.61 1.86 -11.24
N ASP A 99 -24.59 1.45 -12.01
CA ASP A 99 -24.60 0.14 -12.69
C ASP A 99 -23.39 -0.01 -13.62
N LYS A 100 -23.12 1.03 -14.44
CA LYS A 100 -21.93 1.04 -15.30
C LYS A 100 -20.64 1.06 -14.51
N ALA A 101 -20.60 1.76 -13.38
CA ALA A 101 -19.43 1.82 -12.52
C ALA A 101 -19.12 0.45 -11.92
N ILE A 102 -20.14 -0.27 -11.43
CA ILE A 102 -19.99 -1.63 -10.89
C ILE A 102 -19.52 -2.59 -12.00
N GLU A 103 -20.14 -2.52 -13.19
CA GLU A 103 -19.72 -3.34 -14.34
C GLU A 103 -18.26 -3.07 -14.72
N ALA A 104 -17.86 -1.80 -14.80
CA ALA A 104 -16.48 -1.42 -15.11
C ALA A 104 -15.49 -1.88 -14.02
N ALA A 105 -15.85 -1.76 -12.74
CA ALA A 105 -15.03 -2.26 -11.64
C ALA A 105 -14.86 -3.80 -11.71
N GLN A 106 -15.93 -4.57 -11.93
CA GLN A 106 -15.86 -6.03 -12.14
C GLN A 106 -14.96 -6.39 -13.33
N LYS A 107 -15.13 -5.68 -14.44
CA LYS A 107 -14.34 -5.89 -15.65
C LYS A 107 -12.88 -5.54 -15.48
N SER A 108 -12.55 -4.61 -14.59
CA SER A 108 -11.19 -4.19 -14.33
C SER A 108 -10.40 -5.12 -13.38
N THR A 109 -11.07 -6.09 -12.71
CA THR A 109 -10.46 -6.91 -11.67
C THR A 109 -10.74 -8.42 -11.78
N PRO A 110 -10.81 -9.04 -12.98
CA PRO A 110 -11.23 -10.44 -13.12
C PRO A 110 -10.26 -11.42 -12.44
N THR A 111 -8.95 -11.18 -12.48
CA THR A 111 -7.95 -12.05 -11.87
C THR A 111 -7.96 -11.91 -10.34
N LEU A 112 -8.04 -10.67 -9.84
CA LEU A 112 -8.12 -10.40 -8.40
C LEU A 112 -9.41 -11.00 -7.80
N LEU A 113 -10.55 -10.88 -8.49
CA LEU A 113 -11.81 -11.50 -8.09
C LEU A 113 -11.71 -13.03 -8.06
N SER A 114 -11.04 -13.64 -9.05
CA SER A 114 -10.81 -15.10 -9.05
C SER A 114 -9.95 -15.55 -7.88
N LEU A 115 -8.85 -14.85 -7.60
CA LEU A 115 -8.00 -15.14 -6.44
C LEU A 115 -8.76 -15.00 -5.12
N MET A 116 -9.61 -13.99 -5.02
CA MET A 116 -10.44 -13.75 -3.85
C MET A 116 -11.51 -14.84 -3.67
N ASP A 117 -12.09 -15.33 -4.76
CA ASP A 117 -13.06 -16.41 -4.74
C ASP A 117 -12.44 -17.79 -4.43
N GLU A 118 -11.19 -18.00 -4.84
CA GLU A 118 -10.40 -19.22 -4.57
C GLU A 118 -9.70 -19.17 -3.21
N GLY A 119 -9.65 -18.01 -2.56
CA GLY A 119 -9.00 -17.77 -1.28
C GLY A 119 -9.96 -17.48 -0.14
N VAL A 120 -9.44 -16.81 0.89
CA VAL A 120 -10.23 -16.32 2.02
C VAL A 120 -10.40 -14.82 1.89
N ARG A 121 -11.65 -14.37 1.81
CA ARG A 121 -12.03 -12.94 1.84
C ARG A 121 -12.16 -12.47 3.26
N PHE A 122 -11.59 -11.32 3.56
CA PHE A 122 -11.75 -10.68 4.85
C PHE A 122 -12.85 -9.62 4.76
N THR A 123 -14.06 -9.95 5.18
CA THR A 123 -15.21 -9.03 5.11
C THR A 123 -15.17 -7.93 6.17
N ASN A 124 -14.32 -8.09 7.20
CA ASN A 124 -14.00 -7.09 8.22
C ASN A 124 -12.49 -6.86 8.31
N GLY A 125 -11.84 -6.70 7.13
CA GLY A 125 -10.42 -6.43 7.01
C GLY A 125 -10.13 -4.93 6.95
N TYR A 126 -9.23 -4.45 7.80
CA TYR A 126 -8.90 -3.03 7.90
C TYR A 126 -7.40 -2.79 7.76
N VAL A 127 -7.03 -1.74 7.05
CA VAL A 127 -5.66 -1.20 7.11
C VAL A 127 -5.47 -0.35 8.37
N ALA A 128 -4.26 -0.27 8.87
CA ALA A 128 -3.98 0.37 10.16
C ALA A 128 -4.07 1.91 10.13
N HIS A 129 -4.18 2.50 8.94
CA HIS A 129 -4.28 3.96 8.80
C HIS A 129 -4.98 4.34 7.49
N GLY A 130 -5.63 5.51 7.47
CA GLY A 130 -6.34 6.02 6.29
C GLY A 130 -5.46 6.69 5.23
N VAL A 131 -4.13 6.73 5.39
CA VAL A 131 -3.19 7.25 4.39
C VAL A 131 -2.00 6.32 4.20
N SER A 132 -1.35 6.44 3.03
CA SER A 132 -0.38 5.51 2.48
C SER A 132 0.82 5.21 3.37
N GLY A 133 1.58 6.22 3.80
CA GLY A 133 2.84 6.03 4.53
C GLY A 133 2.67 5.25 5.83
N PRO A 134 1.81 5.70 6.76
CA PRO A 134 1.54 4.98 8.00
C PRO A 134 0.97 3.57 7.77
N SER A 135 0.07 3.40 6.79
CA SER A 135 -0.53 2.10 6.49
C SER A 135 0.52 1.09 5.98
N ARG A 136 1.39 1.52 5.07
CA ARG A 136 2.51 0.69 4.57
C ARG A 136 3.51 0.37 5.68
N ALA A 137 3.79 1.34 6.57
CA ALA A 137 4.62 1.11 7.75
C ALA A 137 4.03 -0.01 8.64
N ALA A 138 2.72 0.00 8.86
CA ALA A 138 2.05 -1.03 9.64
C ALA A 138 2.14 -2.43 9.01
N ILE A 139 2.02 -2.52 7.69
CA ILE A 139 2.22 -3.80 6.95
C ILE A 139 3.65 -4.30 7.12
N MET A 140 4.65 -3.40 7.04
CA MET A 140 6.06 -3.77 7.12
C MET A 140 6.54 -4.06 8.54
N THR A 141 5.89 -3.51 9.57
CA THR A 141 6.31 -3.67 10.97
C THR A 141 5.42 -4.61 11.78
N GLY A 142 4.20 -4.93 11.30
CA GLY A 142 3.19 -5.65 12.08
C GLY A 142 2.70 -4.88 13.31
N ARG A 143 2.89 -3.55 13.35
CA ARG A 143 2.59 -2.68 14.49
C ARG A 143 1.73 -1.48 14.07
N ALA A 144 0.89 -1.03 14.98
CA ALA A 144 0.13 0.19 14.78
C ALA A 144 1.09 1.40 14.63
N PRO A 145 0.91 2.27 13.63
CA PRO A 145 1.86 3.34 13.33
C PRO A 145 2.12 4.30 14.51
N ALA A 146 1.11 4.54 15.34
CA ALA A 146 1.24 5.34 16.56
C ALA A 146 2.23 4.76 17.58
N ARG A 147 2.53 3.44 17.55
CA ARG A 147 3.52 2.80 18.44
C ARG A 147 4.93 3.37 18.24
N PHE A 148 5.21 3.91 17.07
CA PHE A 148 6.50 4.47 16.72
C PHE A 148 6.40 5.92 16.18
N GLY A 149 5.32 6.64 16.55
CA GLY A 149 5.20 8.09 16.34
C GLY A 149 4.75 8.51 14.94
N VAL A 150 4.06 7.63 14.19
CA VAL A 150 3.58 7.94 12.83
C VAL A 150 2.07 8.06 12.82
N TYR A 151 1.57 9.28 12.60
CA TYR A 151 0.15 9.63 12.60
C TYR A 151 -0.32 10.24 11.28
N SER A 152 0.63 10.48 10.36
CA SER A 152 0.40 11.18 9.10
C SER A 152 1.43 10.79 8.06
N ASN A 153 1.23 11.18 6.80
CA ASN A 153 2.27 11.06 5.78
C ASN A 153 3.50 11.93 6.10
N THR A 154 3.30 13.09 6.73
CA THR A 154 4.40 13.96 7.16
C THR A 154 5.31 13.24 8.15
N ASP A 155 4.74 12.57 9.16
CA ASP A 155 5.53 11.76 10.09
C ASP A 155 6.26 10.61 9.37
N ALA A 156 5.59 9.95 8.41
CA ALA A 156 6.21 8.85 7.65
C ALA A 156 7.38 9.34 6.75
N GLN A 157 7.34 10.58 6.27
CA GLN A 157 8.41 11.20 5.47
C GLN A 157 9.64 11.57 6.31
N ASP A 158 9.52 11.65 7.63
CA ASP A 158 10.68 11.73 8.53
C ASP A 158 11.44 10.40 8.65
N GLY A 159 10.92 9.37 8.01
CA GLY A 159 11.48 8.02 7.96
C GLY A 159 10.99 7.15 9.10
N ILE A 160 10.53 5.96 8.78
CA ILE A 160 10.12 4.99 9.81
C ILE A 160 11.34 4.66 10.68
N PRO A 161 11.23 4.73 12.01
CA PRO A 161 12.39 4.56 12.91
C PRO A 161 13.18 3.29 12.58
N LEU A 162 14.52 3.42 12.55
CA LEU A 162 15.42 2.30 12.24
C LEU A 162 15.42 1.23 13.34
N THR A 163 14.79 1.51 14.47
CA THR A 163 14.55 0.56 15.57
C THR A 163 13.39 -0.38 15.28
N GLU A 164 12.54 -0.06 14.31
CA GLU A 164 11.45 -0.96 13.88
C GLU A 164 12.01 -2.07 12.98
N THR A 165 11.66 -3.31 13.26
CA THR A 165 12.05 -4.46 12.44
C THR A 165 11.05 -4.66 11.32
N PHE A 166 11.51 -4.57 10.08
CA PHE A 166 10.66 -4.82 8.91
C PHE A 166 10.58 -6.31 8.58
N LEU A 167 9.43 -6.72 8.08
CA LEU A 167 9.15 -8.11 7.68
C LEU A 167 10.26 -8.74 6.81
N PRO A 168 10.75 -8.07 5.74
CA PRO A 168 11.79 -8.64 4.89
C PRO A 168 13.12 -8.88 5.63
N GLU A 169 13.43 -8.14 6.71
CA GLU A 169 14.64 -8.38 7.51
C GLU A 169 14.64 -9.78 8.11
N LEU A 170 13.48 -10.24 8.60
CA LEU A 170 13.35 -11.60 9.15
C LEU A 170 13.42 -12.65 8.04
N PHE A 171 12.79 -12.41 6.88
CA PHE A 171 12.86 -13.33 5.74
C PHE A 171 14.28 -13.44 5.19
N GLN A 172 14.97 -12.31 4.99
CA GLN A 172 16.36 -12.29 4.51
C GLN A 172 17.28 -13.08 5.44
N ASN A 173 17.14 -12.88 6.77
CA ASN A 173 17.90 -13.59 7.77
C ASN A 173 17.64 -15.11 7.77
N HIS A 174 16.52 -15.55 7.18
CA HIS A 174 16.17 -16.97 7.04
C HIS A 174 16.41 -17.51 5.62
N GLY A 175 17.19 -16.83 4.80
CA GLY A 175 17.62 -17.33 3.49
C GLY A 175 16.59 -17.23 2.38
N TYR A 176 15.58 -16.39 2.54
CA TYR A 176 14.71 -16.00 1.45
C TYR A 176 15.38 -14.96 0.55
N TYR A 177 15.08 -15.01 -0.74
CA TYR A 177 15.35 -13.90 -1.63
C TYR A 177 14.26 -12.83 -1.42
N THR A 178 14.64 -11.66 -0.97
CA THR A 178 13.70 -10.59 -0.60
C THR A 178 13.71 -9.46 -1.62
N ALA A 179 12.53 -9.06 -2.07
CA ALA A 179 12.40 -8.02 -3.07
C ALA A 179 11.25 -7.05 -2.78
N ALA A 180 11.47 -5.77 -3.07
CA ALA A 180 10.41 -4.76 -3.13
C ALA A 180 10.30 -4.21 -4.55
N VAL A 181 9.08 -4.19 -5.09
CA VAL A 181 8.79 -3.66 -6.42
C VAL A 181 7.63 -2.66 -6.32
N GLY A 182 7.88 -1.42 -6.73
CA GLY A 182 6.89 -0.35 -6.74
C GLY A 182 7.09 0.73 -5.68
N LYS A 183 5.98 1.23 -5.11
CA LYS A 183 5.96 2.33 -4.14
C LYS A 183 6.55 1.89 -2.80
N TRP A 184 7.55 2.65 -2.32
CA TRP A 184 8.12 2.46 -0.99
C TRP A 184 7.44 3.32 0.07
N HIS A 185 7.58 4.64 0.03
CA HIS A 185 6.95 5.64 0.89
C HIS A 185 7.21 5.45 2.40
N LEU A 186 8.35 4.88 2.77
CA LEU A 186 8.76 4.60 4.17
C LEU A 186 10.12 5.21 4.52
N SER A 187 10.63 6.02 3.62
CA SER A 187 11.95 6.61 3.71
C SER A 187 11.92 7.98 4.34
N LYS A 188 13.01 8.33 5.03
CA LYS A 188 13.32 9.72 5.29
C LYS A 188 13.64 10.39 3.96
N ILE A 189 12.72 11.22 3.50
CA ILE A 189 12.90 12.03 2.30
C ILE A 189 13.59 13.32 2.72
N SER A 190 14.45 13.86 1.88
CA SER A 190 15.08 15.15 2.14
C SER A 190 13.99 16.22 2.29
N ASN A 191 13.75 16.64 3.53
CA ASN A 191 12.80 17.70 3.87
C ASN A 191 13.40 19.10 3.64
N VAL A 192 14.41 19.22 2.79
CA VAL A 192 14.91 20.55 2.40
C VAL A 192 13.78 21.20 1.60
N PRO A 193 13.15 22.26 2.11
CA PRO A 193 12.16 23.01 1.33
C PRO A 193 12.80 23.40 0.01
N VAL A 194 12.11 23.15 -1.10
CA VAL A 194 12.61 23.59 -2.41
C VAL A 194 12.64 25.11 -2.38
N PRO A 195 13.81 25.76 -2.47
CA PRO A 195 13.90 27.22 -2.50
C PRO A 195 13.08 27.76 -3.67
N GLU A 196 12.48 28.93 -3.51
CA GLU A 196 11.58 29.53 -4.50
C GLU A 196 12.23 29.66 -5.90
N ASP A 197 13.53 30.01 -5.93
CA ASP A 197 14.34 30.10 -7.15
C ASP A 197 14.75 28.73 -7.71
N LYS A 198 14.46 27.64 -7.01
CA LYS A 198 14.82 26.27 -7.35
C LYS A 198 13.60 25.36 -7.57
N GLN A 199 12.40 25.92 -7.61
CA GLN A 199 11.15 25.16 -7.81
C GLN A 199 11.00 24.70 -9.26
N THR A 200 11.99 23.98 -9.74
CA THR A 200 12.02 23.36 -11.07
C THR A 200 11.96 21.84 -10.95
N ARG A 201 11.52 21.20 -12.02
CA ARG A 201 11.49 19.74 -12.09
C ARG A 201 12.86 19.13 -11.84
N ASP A 202 13.89 19.64 -12.50
CA ASP A 202 15.26 19.11 -12.37
C ASP A 202 15.74 19.13 -10.92
N TYR A 203 15.52 20.24 -10.21
CA TYR A 203 15.87 20.33 -8.79
C TYR A 203 15.05 19.38 -7.94
N HIS A 204 13.72 19.34 -8.13
CA HIS A 204 12.84 18.42 -7.41
C HIS A 204 13.27 16.97 -7.60
N ASP A 205 13.48 16.53 -8.83
CA ASP A 205 13.82 15.15 -9.15
C ASP A 205 15.19 14.75 -8.61
N ASN A 206 16.13 15.68 -8.54
CA ASN A 206 17.49 15.41 -8.05
C ASN A 206 17.64 15.55 -6.52
N PHE A 207 16.80 16.35 -5.86
CA PHE A 207 17.02 16.70 -4.44
C PHE A 207 15.87 16.37 -3.50
N THR A 208 14.67 16.07 -4.01
CA THR A 208 13.49 15.86 -3.16
C THR A 208 12.84 14.49 -3.30
N THR A 209 13.21 13.69 -4.30
CA THR A 209 12.56 12.42 -4.61
C THR A 209 13.35 11.18 -4.21
N PHE A 210 14.49 11.31 -3.55
CA PHE A 210 15.26 10.17 -3.09
C PHE A 210 15.35 10.12 -1.56
N SER A 211 15.54 8.94 -1.07
CA SER A 211 15.62 8.60 0.34
C SER A 211 17.03 8.76 0.89
N ALA A 212 17.17 9.13 2.15
CA ALA A 212 18.40 8.93 2.89
C ALA A 212 18.77 7.43 2.87
N GLU A 213 20.08 7.15 2.83
CA GLU A 213 20.58 5.80 2.57
C GLU A 213 20.07 4.76 3.57
N GLU A 214 20.03 5.11 4.86
CA GLU A 214 19.64 4.21 5.94
C GLU A 214 18.17 3.74 5.83
N TRP A 215 17.32 4.54 5.16
CA TRP A 215 15.90 4.23 4.95
C TRP A 215 15.60 3.59 3.59
N GLN A 216 16.61 3.39 2.74
CA GLN A 216 16.41 2.70 1.47
C GLN A 216 16.02 1.24 1.68
N PRO A 217 15.21 0.64 0.77
CA PRO A 217 14.72 -0.73 0.93
C PRO A 217 15.83 -1.76 1.21
N GLN A 218 17.02 -1.59 0.61
CA GLN A 218 18.16 -2.50 0.81
C GLN A 218 18.69 -2.49 2.25
N ASN A 219 18.54 -1.37 2.97
CA ASN A 219 18.93 -1.28 4.39
C ASN A 219 17.79 -1.68 5.34
N ARG A 220 16.65 -2.08 4.77
CA ARG A 220 15.46 -2.54 5.48
C ARG A 220 15.07 -3.97 5.08
N GLY A 221 16.08 -4.79 4.73
CA GLY A 221 15.95 -6.23 4.55
C GLY A 221 15.60 -6.70 3.14
N PHE A 222 15.69 -5.85 2.10
CA PHE A 222 15.47 -6.27 0.73
C PHE A 222 16.79 -6.46 -0.04
N ASP A 223 16.94 -7.61 -0.68
CA ASP A 223 18.07 -7.90 -1.57
C ASP A 223 17.93 -7.15 -2.91
N TYR A 224 16.68 -6.88 -3.31
CA TYR A 224 16.37 -6.19 -4.57
C TYR A 224 15.28 -5.14 -4.38
N PHE A 225 15.45 -4.03 -5.05
CA PHE A 225 14.44 -2.96 -5.15
C PHE A 225 14.31 -2.45 -6.59
N MET A 226 13.08 -2.30 -7.05
CA MET A 226 12.76 -1.53 -8.26
C MET A 226 11.48 -0.73 -8.02
N GLY A 227 11.56 0.60 -8.04
CA GLY A 227 10.40 1.43 -7.75
C GLY A 227 10.77 2.88 -7.45
N PHE A 228 9.97 3.52 -6.62
CA PHE A 228 10.16 4.91 -6.22
C PHE A 228 10.02 5.09 -4.71
N HIS A 229 10.81 6.01 -4.15
CA HIS A 229 10.91 6.20 -2.71
C HIS A 229 9.78 7.07 -2.14
N ALA A 230 9.26 8.00 -2.93
CA ALA A 230 8.28 9.00 -2.51
C ALA A 230 6.83 8.49 -2.50
N ALA A 231 5.90 9.39 -2.16
CA ALA A 231 4.47 9.10 -2.07
C ALA A 231 3.82 8.74 -3.41
N GLY A 232 4.36 9.23 -4.52
CA GLY A 232 3.82 9.02 -5.86
C GLY A 232 4.88 9.21 -6.93
N THR A 233 4.54 8.85 -8.16
CA THR A 233 5.33 9.09 -9.36
C THR A 233 4.43 9.12 -10.59
N ALA A 234 4.94 9.62 -11.72
CA ALA A 234 4.21 9.65 -12.98
C ALA A 234 4.00 8.24 -13.55
N TYR A 235 2.86 8.01 -14.20
CA TYR A 235 2.58 6.74 -14.89
C TYR A 235 3.43 6.51 -16.13
N TYR A 236 3.90 7.60 -16.75
CA TYR A 236 4.85 7.58 -17.88
C TYR A 236 6.02 8.49 -17.57
N ASN A 237 7.17 8.15 -18.12
CA ASN A 237 8.38 8.98 -18.02
C ASN A 237 8.72 9.39 -16.59
N SER A 238 8.48 8.49 -15.64
CA SER A 238 8.78 8.76 -14.23
C SER A 238 10.24 9.18 -14.06
N PRO A 239 10.51 10.35 -13.44
CA PRO A 239 11.87 10.81 -13.20
C PRO A 239 12.49 10.20 -11.93
N SER A 240 11.71 9.50 -11.12
CA SER A 240 12.05 9.06 -9.77
C SER A 240 12.12 7.55 -9.59
N LEU A 241 12.33 6.79 -10.67
CA LEU A 241 12.52 5.34 -10.57
C LEU A 241 13.96 5.00 -10.16
N PHE A 242 14.06 4.02 -9.29
CA PHE A 242 15.31 3.45 -8.82
C PHE A 242 15.32 1.94 -9.03
N GLN A 243 16.45 1.43 -9.49
CA GLN A 243 16.80 0.03 -9.38
C GLN A 243 17.92 -0.09 -8.36
N ASN A 244 17.64 -0.75 -7.26
CA ASN A 244 18.50 -0.73 -6.09
C ASN A 244 18.78 0.72 -5.64
N ARG A 245 20.05 1.16 -5.67
CA ARG A 245 20.46 2.51 -5.24
C ARG A 245 20.61 3.50 -6.38
N GLU A 246 20.37 3.05 -7.63
CA GLU A 246 20.63 3.82 -8.83
C GLU A 246 19.35 4.29 -9.48
N ARG A 247 19.31 5.53 -9.96
CA ARG A 247 18.20 6.02 -10.78
C ARG A 247 18.21 5.32 -12.12
N VAL A 248 17.05 4.92 -12.59
CA VAL A 248 16.86 4.25 -13.88
C VAL A 248 15.77 4.96 -14.69
N PRO A 249 15.90 4.97 -16.03
CA PRO A 249 14.88 5.55 -16.88
C PRO A 249 13.58 4.74 -16.83
N ALA A 250 12.45 5.44 -16.87
CA ALA A 250 11.15 4.81 -17.07
C ALA A 250 11.06 4.13 -18.44
N LYS A 251 10.44 2.98 -18.50
CA LYS A 251 10.21 2.20 -19.71
C LYS A 251 8.71 2.00 -19.94
N GLY A 252 8.09 2.94 -20.68
CA GLY A 252 6.68 2.85 -20.99
C GLY A 252 5.77 3.12 -19.77
N TYR A 253 4.75 2.31 -19.62
CA TYR A 253 3.74 2.44 -18.57
C TYR A 253 4.22 1.77 -17.28
N ILE A 254 4.16 2.50 -16.17
CA ILE A 254 4.80 2.05 -14.92
C ILE A 254 4.23 0.73 -14.39
N SER A 255 2.92 0.50 -14.47
CA SER A 255 2.33 -0.77 -13.98
C SER A 255 2.85 -1.98 -14.75
N ASP A 256 3.09 -1.84 -16.07
CA ASP A 256 3.70 -2.89 -16.88
C ASP A 256 5.16 -3.12 -16.49
N GLN A 257 5.91 -2.03 -16.29
CA GLN A 257 7.31 -2.12 -15.86
C GLN A 257 7.44 -2.80 -14.49
N LEU A 258 6.61 -2.42 -13.52
CA LEU A 258 6.61 -3.06 -12.19
C LEU A 258 6.23 -4.56 -12.29
N THR A 259 5.31 -4.91 -13.18
CA THR A 259 4.95 -6.30 -13.45
C THR A 259 6.12 -7.09 -14.02
N ASP A 260 6.83 -6.54 -15.01
CA ASP A 260 8.00 -7.17 -15.62
C ASP A 260 9.10 -7.41 -14.58
N GLU A 261 9.33 -6.45 -13.69
CA GLU A 261 10.29 -6.58 -12.59
C GLU A 261 9.86 -7.63 -11.56
N ALA A 262 8.57 -7.70 -11.21
CA ALA A 262 8.04 -8.74 -10.33
C ALA A 262 8.21 -10.15 -10.93
N ILE A 263 8.00 -10.30 -12.24
CA ILE A 263 8.29 -11.54 -12.98
C ILE A 263 9.80 -11.87 -12.91
N GLY A 264 10.65 -10.86 -13.08
CA GLY A 264 12.10 -11.00 -12.92
C GLY A 264 12.52 -11.50 -11.54
N VAL A 265 11.85 -11.02 -10.48
CA VAL A 265 12.05 -11.50 -9.09
C VAL A 265 11.69 -12.98 -8.97
N VAL A 266 10.53 -13.40 -9.51
CA VAL A 266 10.07 -14.81 -9.50
C VAL A 266 11.08 -15.72 -10.21
N ASP A 267 11.59 -15.31 -11.38
CA ASP A 267 12.58 -16.06 -12.14
C ASP A 267 13.93 -16.10 -11.45
N ARG A 268 14.33 -15.00 -10.83
CA ARG A 268 15.58 -14.93 -10.07
C ARG A 268 15.57 -15.87 -8.88
N ALA A 269 14.50 -15.87 -8.09
CA ALA A 269 14.33 -16.77 -6.96
C ALA A 269 14.40 -18.25 -7.40
N LYS A 270 13.77 -18.59 -8.53
CA LYS A 270 13.85 -19.93 -9.13
C LYS A 270 15.29 -20.30 -9.51
N THR A 271 16.06 -19.37 -10.09
CA THR A 271 17.46 -19.57 -10.46
C THR A 271 18.36 -19.75 -9.24
N LEU A 272 18.07 -19.05 -8.13
CA LEU A 272 18.80 -19.16 -6.87
C LEU A 272 18.42 -20.40 -6.06
N ASP A 273 17.37 -21.13 -6.46
CA ASP A 273 16.76 -22.22 -5.69
C ASP A 273 16.37 -21.79 -4.26
N GLN A 274 15.82 -20.57 -4.14
CA GLN A 274 15.39 -19.97 -2.89
C GLN A 274 13.90 -19.65 -2.95
N PRO A 275 13.14 -19.79 -1.85
CA PRO A 275 11.85 -19.13 -1.76
C PRO A 275 12.03 -17.63 -1.73
N PHE A 276 11.01 -16.86 -2.12
CA PHE A 276 11.06 -15.41 -2.12
C PHE A 276 10.00 -14.78 -1.23
N MET A 277 10.31 -13.59 -0.72
CA MET A 277 9.36 -12.65 -0.16
C MET A 277 9.35 -11.41 -1.05
N LEU A 278 8.22 -11.15 -1.70
CA LEU A 278 8.01 -10.01 -2.59
C LEU A 278 6.99 -9.06 -1.99
N TYR A 279 7.40 -7.82 -1.73
CA TYR A 279 6.50 -6.70 -1.53
C TYR A 279 6.23 -6.03 -2.89
N LEU A 280 5.06 -6.27 -3.45
CA LEU A 280 4.63 -5.73 -4.75
C LEU A 280 3.61 -4.63 -4.52
N ALA A 281 4.03 -3.39 -4.68
CA ALA A 281 3.28 -2.20 -4.35
C ALA A 281 3.01 -1.35 -5.59
N TYR A 282 1.93 -1.65 -6.29
CA TYR A 282 1.54 -0.83 -7.44
C TYR A 282 1.09 0.55 -7.00
N ASN A 283 1.40 1.56 -7.82
CA ASN A 283 0.90 2.92 -7.63
C ASN A 283 -0.50 3.14 -8.21
N ALA A 284 -1.00 2.23 -9.03
CA ALA A 284 -2.36 2.31 -9.55
C ALA A 284 -3.38 1.85 -8.47
N PRO A 285 -4.55 2.50 -8.39
CA PRO A 285 -5.04 3.62 -9.19
C PRO A 285 -4.84 5.02 -8.56
N HIS A 286 -3.76 5.27 -7.81
CA HIS A 286 -3.47 6.58 -7.21
C HIS A 286 -3.54 7.71 -8.25
N LEU A 287 -4.02 8.87 -7.83
CA LEU A 287 -4.06 10.07 -8.68
C LEU A 287 -2.68 10.40 -9.30
N PRO A 288 -2.64 11.00 -10.50
CA PRO A 288 -3.76 11.47 -11.32
C PRO A 288 -4.37 10.35 -12.19
N ASN A 289 -5.70 10.21 -12.13
CA ASN A 289 -6.45 9.15 -12.82
C ASN A 289 -6.70 9.40 -14.32
N ASP A 290 -6.34 10.56 -14.83
CA ASP A 290 -6.58 10.96 -16.21
C ASP A 290 -5.41 10.64 -17.16
N ASN A 291 -4.34 10.02 -16.66
CA ASN A 291 -3.30 9.46 -17.50
C ASN A 291 -3.83 8.22 -18.24
N PRO A 292 -3.84 8.24 -19.57
CA PRO A 292 -4.33 7.10 -20.32
C PRO A 292 -3.42 5.89 -20.10
N ALA A 293 -3.98 4.78 -19.63
CA ALA A 293 -3.30 3.50 -19.68
C ALA A 293 -3.06 3.10 -21.16
N PRO A 294 -2.14 2.15 -21.45
CA PRO A 294 -1.93 1.66 -22.81
C PRO A 294 -3.24 1.23 -23.50
N GLU A 295 -3.34 1.45 -24.80
CA GLU A 295 -4.54 1.19 -25.62
C GLU A 295 -5.14 -0.22 -25.41
N GLN A 296 -4.28 -1.20 -25.21
CA GLN A 296 -4.69 -2.58 -24.95
C GLN A 296 -5.59 -2.72 -23.71
N TYR A 297 -5.41 -1.87 -22.72
CA TYR A 297 -6.23 -1.81 -21.51
C TYR A 297 -7.42 -0.87 -21.69
N GLN A 298 -7.21 0.30 -22.29
CA GLN A 298 -8.23 1.30 -22.49
C GLN A 298 -9.42 0.82 -23.33
N LYS A 299 -9.17 0.13 -24.43
CA LYS A 299 -10.21 -0.39 -25.31
C LYS A 299 -11.21 -1.34 -24.65
N GLN A 300 -10.92 -1.78 -23.42
CA GLN A 300 -11.84 -2.60 -22.65
C GLN A 300 -12.99 -1.78 -22.07
N PHE A 301 -12.85 -0.47 -21.93
CA PHE A 301 -13.80 0.39 -21.22
C PHE A 301 -14.42 1.40 -22.18
N ASN A 302 -15.72 1.66 -21.99
CA ASN A 302 -16.51 2.66 -22.72
C ASN A 302 -17.67 3.08 -21.81
N THR A 303 -17.34 3.75 -20.69
CA THR A 303 -18.34 4.21 -19.72
C THR A 303 -19.07 5.47 -20.18
N GLY A 304 -18.48 6.18 -21.15
CA GLY A 304 -18.90 7.51 -21.59
C GLY A 304 -18.13 8.65 -20.91
N SER A 305 -17.21 8.33 -20.01
CA SER A 305 -16.27 9.25 -19.39
C SER A 305 -14.84 8.79 -19.62
N GLN A 306 -14.06 9.54 -20.39
CA GLN A 306 -12.67 9.18 -20.70
C GLN A 306 -11.82 9.04 -19.42
N THR A 307 -12.03 9.90 -18.44
CA THR A 307 -11.28 9.85 -17.18
C THR A 307 -11.62 8.61 -16.36
N ALA A 308 -12.91 8.22 -16.31
CA ALA A 308 -13.32 6.97 -15.69
C ALA A 308 -12.74 5.75 -16.43
N ASP A 309 -12.76 5.76 -17.77
CA ASP A 309 -12.17 4.69 -18.59
C ASP A 309 -10.65 4.58 -18.34
N ASN A 310 -9.93 5.69 -18.19
CA ASN A 310 -8.52 5.71 -17.82
C ASN A 310 -8.28 5.09 -16.44
N TYR A 311 -9.12 5.42 -15.47
CA TYR A 311 -9.04 4.86 -14.12
C TYR A 311 -9.23 3.33 -14.14
N TYR A 312 -10.32 2.85 -14.73
CA TYR A 312 -10.57 1.41 -14.79
C TYR A 312 -9.52 0.67 -15.61
N ALA A 313 -9.01 1.29 -16.66
CA ALA A 313 -7.91 0.73 -17.44
C ALA A 313 -6.61 0.64 -16.64
N SER A 314 -6.34 1.60 -15.74
CA SER A 314 -5.19 1.53 -14.84
C SER A 314 -5.33 0.39 -13.83
N VAL A 315 -6.51 0.19 -13.24
CA VAL A 315 -6.81 -0.97 -12.37
C VAL A 315 -6.65 -2.27 -13.15
N TYR A 316 -7.21 -2.33 -14.37
CA TYR A 316 -7.12 -3.51 -15.22
C TYR A 316 -5.68 -3.86 -15.62
N SER A 317 -4.81 -2.86 -15.80
CA SER A 317 -3.38 -3.11 -16.07
C SER A 317 -2.70 -3.87 -14.93
N VAL A 318 -3.04 -3.54 -13.68
CA VAL A 318 -2.55 -4.27 -12.50
C VAL A 318 -3.10 -5.69 -12.47
N ASP A 319 -4.41 -5.86 -12.69
CA ASP A 319 -5.05 -7.18 -12.73
C ASP A 319 -4.40 -8.10 -13.77
N GLN A 320 -4.15 -7.59 -14.98
CA GLN A 320 -3.45 -8.32 -16.04
C GLN A 320 -1.97 -8.57 -15.69
N GLY A 321 -1.33 -7.64 -14.96
CA GLY A 321 -0.01 -7.83 -14.39
C GLY A 321 0.02 -9.00 -13.41
N VAL A 322 -0.92 -9.05 -12.48
CA VAL A 322 -1.08 -10.18 -11.54
C VAL A 322 -1.30 -11.49 -12.28
N LYS A 323 -2.14 -11.51 -13.32
CA LYS A 323 -2.32 -12.69 -14.17
C LYS A 323 -1.01 -13.18 -14.77
N ARG A 324 -0.20 -12.30 -15.32
CA ARG A 324 1.12 -12.63 -15.91
C ARG A 324 2.07 -13.20 -14.85
N ILE A 325 2.08 -12.66 -13.63
CA ILE A 325 2.88 -13.18 -12.51
C ILE A 325 2.42 -14.61 -12.15
N LEU A 326 1.11 -14.86 -12.07
CA LEU A 326 0.57 -16.20 -11.81
C LEU A 326 0.95 -17.20 -12.91
N GLU A 327 0.92 -16.78 -14.17
CA GLU A 327 1.37 -17.60 -15.32
C GLU A 327 2.86 -17.95 -15.20
N GLN A 328 3.69 -16.99 -14.80
CA GLN A 328 5.13 -17.23 -14.58
C GLN A 328 5.38 -18.17 -13.38
N LEU A 329 4.65 -18.01 -12.29
CA LEU A 329 4.69 -18.94 -11.14
C LEU A 329 4.32 -20.37 -11.55
N LYS A 330 3.29 -20.54 -12.40
CA LYS A 330 2.91 -21.86 -12.96
C LYS A 330 4.02 -22.43 -13.81
N LYS A 331 4.60 -21.66 -14.71
CA LYS A 331 5.71 -22.06 -15.58
C LYS A 331 6.93 -22.50 -14.78
N ASN A 332 7.21 -21.84 -13.65
CA ASN A 332 8.34 -22.16 -12.78
C ASN A 332 8.05 -23.30 -11.78
N GLY A 333 6.80 -23.77 -11.69
CA GLY A 333 6.38 -24.76 -10.69
C GLY A 333 6.31 -24.21 -9.27
N GLN A 334 6.16 -22.90 -9.12
CA GLN A 334 6.10 -22.20 -7.82
C GLN A 334 4.67 -21.85 -7.38
N TYR A 335 3.69 -21.97 -8.29
CA TYR A 335 2.31 -21.51 -8.10
C TYR A 335 1.62 -22.10 -6.88
N ASP A 336 1.67 -23.42 -6.71
CA ASP A 336 0.96 -24.12 -5.62
C ASP A 336 1.60 -23.87 -4.24
N ASN A 337 2.85 -23.40 -4.21
CA ASN A 337 3.57 -23.06 -2.98
C ASN A 337 3.83 -21.56 -2.86
N THR A 338 2.89 -20.75 -3.31
CA THR A 338 2.94 -19.29 -3.18
C THR A 338 1.71 -18.77 -2.43
N ILE A 339 1.94 -17.88 -1.49
CA ILE A 339 0.91 -17.16 -0.74
C ILE A 339 0.79 -15.76 -1.30
N ILE A 340 -0.43 -15.28 -1.49
CA ILE A 340 -0.73 -13.89 -1.83
C ILE A 340 -1.55 -13.30 -0.69
N LEU A 341 -1.03 -12.23 -0.09
CA LEU A 341 -1.68 -11.37 0.88
C LEU A 341 -2.00 -10.05 0.17
N PHE A 342 -3.28 -9.80 -0.10
CA PHE A 342 -3.74 -8.65 -0.88
C PHE A 342 -4.47 -7.64 -0.02
N THR A 343 -4.16 -6.35 -0.24
CA THR A 343 -4.97 -5.23 0.24
C THR A 343 -4.69 -3.96 -0.59
N SER A 344 -5.56 -2.93 -0.45
CA SER A 344 -5.18 -1.54 -0.74
C SER A 344 -4.48 -0.95 0.47
N ASP A 345 -3.65 0.06 0.28
CA ASP A 345 -3.00 0.73 1.43
C ASP A 345 -3.94 1.64 2.22
N ASN A 346 -4.97 2.18 1.59
CA ASN A 346 -6.07 2.94 2.21
C ASN A 346 -7.30 2.94 1.29
N GLY A 347 -8.40 3.51 1.75
CA GLY A 347 -9.59 3.68 0.93
C GLY A 347 -9.41 4.69 -0.21
N ALA A 348 -10.37 4.70 -1.15
CA ALA A 348 -10.36 5.60 -2.29
C ALA A 348 -10.46 7.08 -1.88
N VAL A 349 -9.94 7.94 -2.74
CA VAL A 349 -10.10 9.41 -2.63
C VAL A 349 -11.53 9.82 -2.92
N ILE A 350 -11.93 11.00 -2.40
CA ILE A 350 -13.30 11.51 -2.52
C ILE A 350 -13.75 11.74 -3.98
N ASP A 351 -12.85 12.19 -4.82
CA ASP A 351 -13.07 12.55 -6.22
C ASP A 351 -12.75 11.42 -7.21
N GLY A 352 -12.53 10.20 -6.72
CA GLY A 352 -12.35 9.03 -7.58
C GLY A 352 -13.66 8.60 -8.25
N PRO A 353 -13.60 7.79 -9.32
CA PRO A 353 -14.80 7.25 -9.96
C PRO A 353 -15.52 6.25 -9.07
N LEU A 354 -16.86 6.20 -9.21
CA LEU A 354 -17.65 5.17 -8.56
C LEU A 354 -17.15 3.76 -8.98
N PRO A 355 -17.34 2.72 -8.18
CA PRO A 355 -18.07 2.71 -6.91
C PRO A 355 -17.26 3.10 -5.67
N LEU A 356 -16.06 3.67 -5.79
CA LEU A 356 -15.25 4.16 -4.68
C LEU A 356 -15.13 3.14 -3.52
N ASN A 357 -15.57 3.56 -2.32
CA ASN A 357 -15.60 2.72 -1.12
C ASN A 357 -16.95 1.98 -0.95
N GLY A 358 -17.74 1.81 -2.02
CA GLY A 358 -19.09 1.28 -1.90
C GLY A 358 -20.00 2.20 -1.08
N ALA A 359 -20.89 1.64 -0.28
CA ALA A 359 -21.80 2.40 0.59
C ALA A 359 -21.16 2.90 1.90
N GLN A 360 -19.86 2.70 2.08
CA GLN A 360 -19.17 3.03 3.33
C GLN A 360 -19.01 4.54 3.51
N LYS A 361 -19.13 5.02 4.74
CA LYS A 361 -18.86 6.41 5.10
C LYS A 361 -17.37 6.71 5.02
N GLY A 362 -17.01 7.85 4.47
CA GLY A 362 -15.66 8.39 4.48
C GLY A 362 -14.80 7.96 3.30
N TYR A 363 -13.56 8.47 3.32
CA TYR A 363 -12.58 8.39 2.23
C TYR A 363 -11.18 8.29 2.78
N LYS A 364 -10.20 8.20 1.91
CA LYS A 364 -8.77 8.39 2.21
C LYS A 364 -8.58 9.52 3.24
N SER A 365 -7.63 9.38 4.12
CA SER A 365 -7.29 10.25 5.26
C SER A 365 -8.21 10.17 6.49
N GLN A 366 -9.35 9.53 6.38
CA GLN A 366 -10.31 9.45 7.48
C GLN A 366 -10.26 8.09 8.19
N THR A 367 -10.64 8.07 9.49
CA THR A 367 -10.74 6.82 10.27
C THR A 367 -12.08 6.11 10.09
N TYR A 368 -13.00 6.70 9.34
CA TYR A 368 -14.24 6.05 8.92
C TYR A 368 -14.00 4.78 8.11
N PRO A 369 -15.00 3.89 7.96
CA PRO A 369 -14.83 2.67 7.17
C PRO A 369 -14.27 2.95 5.77
N GLY A 370 -14.79 3.95 5.04
CA GLY A 370 -14.33 4.27 3.70
C GLY A 370 -12.85 4.70 3.58
N GLY A 371 -12.20 5.07 4.70
CA GLY A 371 -10.77 5.36 4.70
C GLY A 371 -9.89 4.16 5.07
N THR A 372 -10.44 3.20 5.84
CA THR A 372 -9.64 2.12 6.46
C THR A 372 -10.11 0.71 6.15
N HIS A 373 -11.36 0.50 5.76
CA HIS A 373 -11.90 -0.80 5.34
C HIS A 373 -11.67 -0.98 3.84
N THR A 374 -10.65 -1.75 3.49
CA THR A 374 -10.19 -1.94 2.12
C THR A 374 -10.51 -3.36 1.63
N PRO A 375 -10.52 -3.58 0.30
CA PRO A 375 -10.60 -4.96 -0.20
C PRO A 375 -9.39 -5.73 0.28
N MET A 376 -9.63 -6.90 0.89
CA MET A 376 -8.58 -7.69 1.52
C MET A 376 -8.86 -9.18 1.39
N PHE A 377 -7.85 -9.95 0.98
CA PHE A 377 -7.94 -11.40 0.91
C PHE A 377 -6.56 -12.07 1.09
N MET A 378 -6.59 -13.34 1.43
CA MET A 378 -5.45 -14.24 1.44
C MET A 378 -5.71 -15.42 0.52
N TRP A 379 -4.77 -15.69 -0.38
CA TRP A 379 -4.83 -16.83 -1.26
C TRP A 379 -3.61 -17.75 -1.04
N TRP A 380 -3.87 -19.03 -0.86
CA TRP A 380 -2.85 -20.09 -0.77
C TRP A 380 -3.46 -21.39 -1.25
N LYS A 381 -3.17 -21.74 -2.48
CA LYS A 381 -3.82 -22.85 -3.17
C LYS A 381 -3.70 -24.18 -2.41
N GLY A 382 -4.85 -24.79 -2.14
CA GLY A 382 -4.92 -26.10 -1.48
C GLY A 382 -4.47 -26.13 -0.02
N LYS A 383 -4.19 -24.98 0.58
CA LYS A 383 -3.81 -24.83 2.00
C LYS A 383 -4.85 -24.08 2.82
N LEU A 384 -5.66 -23.26 2.17
CA LEU A 384 -6.80 -22.58 2.77
C LEU A 384 -8.07 -23.03 2.07
N GLN A 385 -9.16 -23.10 2.84
CA GLN A 385 -10.50 -23.33 2.27
C GLN A 385 -11.07 -22.00 1.79
N PRO A 386 -11.56 -21.91 0.54
CA PRO A 386 -12.21 -20.72 0.04
C PRO A 386 -13.43 -20.33 0.89
N GLY A 387 -13.61 -19.03 1.12
CA GLY A 387 -14.76 -18.54 1.86
C GLY A 387 -14.58 -17.14 2.43
N ASN A 388 -15.55 -16.71 3.21
CA ASN A 388 -15.53 -15.44 3.91
C ASN A 388 -15.04 -15.65 5.36
N TYR A 389 -14.19 -14.75 5.82
CA TYR A 389 -13.84 -14.61 7.22
C TYR A 389 -14.34 -13.26 7.75
N ASP A 390 -15.27 -13.27 8.67
CA ASP A 390 -16.07 -12.12 9.11
C ASP A 390 -15.59 -11.47 10.42
N LYS A 391 -14.54 -11.98 11.04
CA LYS A 391 -13.98 -11.39 12.25
C LYS A 391 -13.05 -10.23 11.92
N LEU A 392 -12.92 -9.33 12.89
CA LEU A 392 -12.06 -8.17 12.81
C LEU A 392 -10.60 -8.57 12.62
N ILE A 393 -9.98 -8.13 11.51
CA ILE A 393 -8.57 -8.31 11.20
C ILE A 393 -7.94 -7.02 10.71
N SER A 394 -6.62 -6.96 10.76
CA SER A 394 -5.84 -5.83 10.26
C SER A 394 -4.80 -6.27 9.23
N ALA A 395 -4.42 -5.37 8.33
CA ALA A 395 -3.26 -5.59 7.46
C ALA A 395 -1.94 -5.77 8.23
N MET A 396 -1.87 -5.37 9.50
CA MET A 396 -0.75 -5.69 10.40
C MET A 396 -0.58 -7.20 10.61
N ASP A 397 -1.66 -7.96 10.47
CA ASP A 397 -1.67 -9.42 10.63
C ASP A 397 -0.91 -10.13 9.51
N PHE A 398 -0.69 -9.46 8.37
CA PHE A 398 0.10 -10.00 7.27
C PHE A 398 1.52 -10.34 7.70
N TYR A 399 2.10 -9.51 8.56
CA TYR A 399 3.45 -9.70 9.09
C TYR A 399 3.60 -11.05 9.83
N PRO A 400 2.90 -11.29 10.96
CA PRO A 400 3.03 -12.57 11.66
C PRO A 400 2.43 -13.75 10.89
N THR A 401 1.43 -13.54 10.02
CA THR A 401 0.87 -14.60 9.16
C THR A 401 1.89 -15.10 8.15
N ALA A 402 2.64 -14.20 7.52
CA ALA A 402 3.70 -14.57 6.58
C ALA A 402 4.84 -15.35 7.27
N LEU A 403 5.24 -14.93 8.47
CA LEU A 403 6.25 -15.63 9.26
C LEU A 403 5.78 -17.02 9.68
N ASP A 404 4.55 -17.14 10.18
CA ASP A 404 3.94 -18.42 10.58
C ASP A 404 3.84 -19.39 9.39
N ALA A 405 3.41 -18.90 8.22
CA ALA A 405 3.38 -19.70 6.99
C ALA A 405 4.75 -20.20 6.56
N ALA A 406 5.79 -19.43 6.81
CA ALA A 406 7.18 -19.78 6.53
C ALA A 406 7.83 -20.58 7.67
N ASP A 407 7.13 -20.79 8.80
CA ASP A 407 7.66 -21.42 10.01
C ASP A 407 8.87 -20.64 10.57
N ILE A 408 8.79 -19.31 10.51
CA ILE A 408 9.78 -18.40 11.07
C ILE A 408 9.28 -17.89 12.42
N SER A 409 10.05 -18.16 13.47
CA SER A 409 9.68 -17.72 14.82
C SER A 409 9.81 -16.20 14.96
N ILE A 410 8.84 -15.58 15.60
CA ILE A 410 8.90 -14.17 15.96
C ILE A 410 9.90 -14.00 17.11
N PRO A 411 10.90 -13.11 16.99
CA PRO A 411 11.83 -12.82 18.07
C PRO A 411 11.10 -12.40 19.35
N LYS A 412 11.55 -12.88 20.52
CA LYS A 412 10.85 -12.64 21.81
C LYS A 412 10.69 -11.17 22.17
N ASP A 413 11.65 -10.35 21.77
CA ASP A 413 11.68 -8.92 22.06
C ASP A 413 10.87 -8.11 21.05
N LEU A 414 10.49 -8.70 19.93
CA LEU A 414 9.67 -8.07 18.91
C LEU A 414 8.19 -8.12 19.31
N LYS A 415 7.66 -6.96 19.68
CA LYS A 415 6.25 -6.83 20.03
C LYS A 415 5.46 -6.40 18.80
N LEU A 416 4.51 -7.22 18.39
CA LEU A 416 3.59 -6.95 17.30
C LEU A 416 2.21 -6.58 17.84
N ASP A 417 1.49 -5.74 17.12
CA ASP A 417 0.04 -5.54 17.31
C ASP A 417 -0.75 -6.51 16.42
N GLY A 418 -0.17 -6.95 15.31
CA GLY A 418 -0.72 -7.99 14.44
C GLY A 418 -0.59 -9.39 15.04
N VAL A 419 -1.45 -10.31 14.59
CA VAL A 419 -1.46 -11.72 14.97
C VAL A 419 -1.48 -12.62 13.74
N SER A 420 -0.89 -13.83 13.82
CA SER A 420 -1.02 -14.78 12.71
C SER A 420 -2.47 -15.22 12.55
N LEU A 421 -2.99 -15.11 11.33
CA LEU A 421 -4.37 -15.52 11.00
C LEU A 421 -4.50 -17.02 10.75
N LEU A 422 -3.40 -17.72 10.45
CA LEU A 422 -3.42 -19.14 10.09
C LEU A 422 -4.11 -20.04 11.12
N PRO A 423 -3.94 -19.85 12.45
CA PRO A 423 -4.64 -20.68 13.42
C PRO A 423 -6.16 -20.61 13.30
N TRP A 424 -6.72 -19.46 12.95
CA TRP A 424 -8.18 -19.30 12.75
C TRP A 424 -8.61 -19.78 11.37
N LEU A 425 -7.85 -19.47 10.32
CA LEU A 425 -8.18 -19.86 8.94
C LEU A 425 -8.05 -21.36 8.67
N GLN A 426 -7.33 -22.08 9.53
CA GLN A 426 -7.16 -23.54 9.48
C GLN A 426 -7.97 -24.27 10.56
N ASP A 427 -8.96 -23.61 11.17
CA ASP A 427 -9.83 -24.14 12.24
C ASP A 427 -9.10 -24.73 13.46
N LYS A 428 -7.86 -24.28 13.69
CA LYS A 428 -7.04 -24.69 14.84
C LYS A 428 -7.33 -23.86 16.10
N LYS A 429 -7.98 -22.71 15.94
CA LYS A 429 -8.32 -21.78 17.02
C LYS A 429 -9.73 -21.23 16.84
N GLN A 430 -10.45 -21.13 17.95
CA GLN A 430 -11.78 -20.52 18.02
C GLN A 430 -11.70 -19.07 18.53
N GLY A 431 -12.77 -18.30 18.32
CA GLY A 431 -12.87 -16.91 18.74
C GLY A 431 -12.39 -15.94 17.67
N GLU A 432 -11.86 -14.81 18.10
CA GLU A 432 -11.49 -13.68 17.24
C GLU A 432 -10.00 -13.33 17.38
N PRO A 433 -9.34 -12.90 16.29
CA PRO A 433 -7.94 -12.47 16.32
C PRO A 433 -7.73 -11.25 17.22
N HIS A 434 -8.63 -10.26 17.12
CA HIS A 434 -8.53 -8.99 17.83
C HIS A 434 -9.80 -8.71 18.64
N LYS A 435 -9.62 -8.29 19.90
CA LYS A 435 -10.70 -7.71 20.70
C LYS A 435 -11.06 -6.32 20.22
N ASN A 436 -10.05 -5.51 19.95
CA ASN A 436 -10.18 -4.14 19.49
C ASN A 436 -9.07 -3.80 18.50
N LEU A 437 -9.37 -2.94 17.54
CA LEU A 437 -8.40 -2.21 16.73
C LEU A 437 -8.62 -0.72 16.93
N THR A 438 -7.53 0.05 16.99
CA THR A 438 -7.58 1.49 17.25
C THR A 438 -6.85 2.25 16.16
N TRP A 439 -7.49 3.30 15.67
CA TRP A 439 -6.94 4.26 14.70
C TRP A 439 -6.89 5.63 15.33
N ILE A 440 -5.78 6.31 15.09
CA ILE A 440 -5.62 7.74 15.38
C ILE A 440 -4.94 8.35 14.17
N THR A 441 -5.55 9.39 13.63
CA THR A 441 -5.00 10.12 12.49
C THR A 441 -5.10 11.61 12.72
N SER A 442 -4.13 12.36 12.20
CA SER A 442 -4.34 13.77 11.91
C SER A 442 -5.35 13.88 10.78
N TYR A 443 -6.30 14.77 10.91
CA TYR A 443 -7.11 15.15 9.77
C TYR A 443 -6.21 15.88 8.76
N SER A 444 -6.26 15.45 7.52
CA SER A 444 -5.52 16.10 6.46
C SER A 444 -6.48 16.96 5.64
N HIS A 445 -6.30 18.28 5.70
CA HIS A 445 -7.00 19.22 4.82
C HIS A 445 -6.59 19.13 3.34
N TRP A 446 -5.67 18.23 3.02
CA TRP A 446 -5.12 18.06 1.68
C TRP A 446 -6.19 17.86 0.59
N PHE A 447 -7.34 17.32 0.96
CA PHE A 447 -8.43 16.99 0.03
C PHE A 447 -9.63 17.95 0.16
N ASP A 448 -9.50 19.06 0.89
CA ASP A 448 -10.54 20.08 0.98
C ASP A 448 -10.62 20.88 -0.33
N GLU A 449 -11.81 21.41 -0.64
CA GLU A 449 -12.07 22.14 -1.91
C GLU A 449 -11.10 23.31 -2.13
N GLU A 450 -10.64 23.96 -1.07
CA GLU A 450 -9.68 25.06 -1.15
C GLU A 450 -8.30 24.67 -1.70
N ASN A 451 -7.96 23.37 -1.66
CA ASN A 451 -6.71 22.82 -2.14
C ASN A 451 -6.77 22.25 -3.57
N ILE A 452 -7.93 22.26 -4.22
CA ILE A 452 -8.09 21.82 -5.61
C ILE A 452 -7.07 22.48 -6.56
N PRO A 453 -6.83 23.83 -6.50
CA PRO A 453 -5.84 24.46 -7.38
C PRO A 453 -4.41 23.94 -7.18
N PHE A 454 -4.03 23.61 -5.95
CA PHE A 454 -2.73 22.97 -5.69
C PHE A 454 -2.65 21.62 -6.38
N TRP A 455 -3.68 20.77 -6.21
CA TRP A 455 -3.72 19.45 -6.80
C TRP A 455 -3.69 19.47 -8.32
N ASP A 456 -4.41 20.39 -8.96
CA ASP A 456 -4.38 20.57 -10.41
C ASP A 456 -2.97 20.89 -10.92
N ASN A 457 -2.25 21.77 -10.22
CA ASN A 457 -0.88 22.14 -10.58
C ASN A 457 0.10 21.00 -10.28
N TYR A 458 -0.06 20.31 -9.14
CA TYR A 458 0.73 19.13 -8.81
C TYR A 458 0.56 18.02 -9.86
N HIS A 459 -0.68 17.77 -10.30
CA HIS A 459 -0.94 16.80 -11.35
C HIS A 459 -0.28 17.17 -12.68
N LYS A 460 -0.31 18.46 -13.07
CA LYS A 460 0.42 18.94 -14.25
C LYS A 460 1.93 18.69 -14.12
N PHE A 461 2.49 18.95 -12.94
CA PHE A 461 3.89 18.70 -12.66
C PHE A 461 4.22 17.19 -12.77
N VAL A 462 3.47 16.32 -12.11
CA VAL A 462 3.68 14.86 -12.16
C VAL A 462 3.53 14.29 -13.58
N ARG A 463 2.64 14.87 -14.42
CA ARG A 463 2.44 14.49 -15.83
C ARG A 463 3.44 15.08 -16.80
N HIS A 464 4.45 15.78 -16.35
CA HIS A 464 5.38 16.51 -17.23
C HIS A 464 4.71 17.55 -18.15
N GLN A 465 3.60 18.12 -17.71
CA GLN A 465 2.89 19.22 -18.37
C GLN A 465 3.30 20.59 -17.85
N SER A 466 4.04 20.64 -16.75
CA SER A 466 4.67 21.82 -16.17
C SER A 466 6.00 21.43 -15.55
N ASP A 467 6.99 22.31 -15.66
CA ASP A 467 8.28 22.16 -14.97
C ASP A 467 8.28 22.83 -13.59
N ASP A 468 7.22 23.61 -13.28
CA ASP A 468 7.09 24.30 -12.01
C ASP A 468 6.52 23.37 -10.94
N TYR A 469 7.28 23.17 -9.86
CA TYR A 469 6.80 22.45 -8.69
C TYR A 469 5.84 23.31 -7.88
N PRO A 470 4.59 22.89 -7.69
CA PRO A 470 3.61 23.69 -6.98
C PRO A 470 3.94 23.73 -5.47
N HIS A 471 4.04 24.93 -4.93
CA HIS A 471 4.22 25.10 -3.50
C HIS A 471 2.92 24.79 -2.75
N ASN A 472 2.97 23.85 -1.80
CA ASN A 472 1.82 23.55 -0.95
C ASN A 472 1.82 24.44 0.29
N PRO A 473 0.84 25.35 0.45
CA PRO A 473 0.75 26.21 1.61
C PRO A 473 0.24 25.49 2.87
N ASN A 474 -0.37 24.30 2.71
CA ASN A 474 -1.02 23.58 3.80
C ASN A 474 -0.17 22.45 4.32
N THR A 475 0.19 22.50 5.58
CA THR A 475 0.81 21.40 6.32
C THR A 475 -0.28 20.53 6.96
N GLU A 476 -0.07 19.21 7.03
CA GLU A 476 -0.94 18.32 7.80
C GLU A 476 -1.00 18.80 9.25
N ASP A 477 -2.21 19.09 9.73
CA ASP A 477 -2.43 19.70 11.04
C ASP A 477 -3.11 18.70 12.00
N LEU A 478 -2.38 18.28 13.07
CA LEU A 478 -2.94 17.47 14.15
C LEU A 478 -3.87 18.25 15.09
N SER A 479 -4.11 19.56 14.91
CA SER A 479 -5.14 20.25 15.68
C SER A 479 -6.54 19.67 15.41
N GLN A 480 -6.66 18.98 14.29
CA GLN A 480 -7.84 18.21 13.89
C GLN A 480 -7.47 16.73 13.82
N PHE A 481 -7.57 16.03 14.93
CA PHE A 481 -7.38 14.59 14.96
C PHE A 481 -8.71 13.86 15.08
N SER A 482 -8.73 12.65 14.55
CA SER A 482 -9.83 11.71 14.74
C SER A 482 -9.30 10.44 15.35
N TYR A 483 -10.11 9.79 16.15
CA TYR A 483 -9.84 8.41 16.55
C TYR A 483 -11.03 7.52 16.28
N THR A 484 -10.74 6.25 16.05
CA THR A 484 -11.76 5.19 15.94
C THR A 484 -11.28 3.97 16.71
N VAL A 485 -12.18 3.33 17.42
CA VAL A 485 -12.00 1.98 17.97
C VAL A 485 -13.06 1.09 17.36
N ARG A 486 -12.66 -0.08 16.91
CA ARG A 486 -13.58 -1.13 16.45
C ARG A 486 -13.35 -2.40 17.22
N ASN A 487 -14.44 -3.06 17.59
CA ASN A 487 -14.48 -4.45 17.99
C ASN A 487 -15.44 -5.21 17.06
N ASN A 488 -15.71 -6.48 17.32
CA ASN A 488 -16.57 -7.27 16.42
C ASN A 488 -18.07 -6.88 16.47
N ASP A 489 -18.47 -5.99 17.37
CA ASP A 489 -19.86 -5.53 17.53
C ASP A 489 -20.06 -4.07 17.17
N TYR A 490 -19.07 -3.20 17.48
CA TYR A 490 -19.22 -1.75 17.46
C TYR A 490 -18.01 -1.05 16.84
N SER A 491 -18.29 0.14 16.30
CA SER A 491 -17.32 1.16 15.90
C SER A 491 -17.61 2.45 16.69
N LEU A 492 -16.67 2.86 17.55
CA LEU A 492 -16.68 4.16 18.21
C LEU A 492 -15.81 5.11 17.41
N VAL A 493 -16.36 6.25 17.01
CA VAL A 493 -15.67 7.27 16.21
C VAL A 493 -15.76 8.62 16.90
N TYR A 494 -14.66 9.33 16.99
CA TYR A 494 -14.59 10.72 17.43
C TYR A 494 -13.91 11.57 16.38
N THR A 495 -14.53 12.69 16.04
CA THR A 495 -13.97 13.70 15.14
C THR A 495 -13.93 15.06 15.83
N VAL A 496 -12.79 15.73 15.76
CA VAL A 496 -12.57 17.03 16.43
C VAL A 496 -13.34 18.15 15.76
N ASP A 497 -13.46 18.12 14.43
CA ASP A 497 -14.04 19.20 13.61
C ASP A 497 -15.42 19.68 14.12
N ASN A 498 -16.22 18.75 14.57
CA ASN A 498 -17.57 19.02 15.05
C ASN A 498 -17.81 18.52 16.47
N ASN A 499 -16.74 18.11 17.17
CA ASN A 499 -16.80 17.53 18.52
C ASN A 499 -17.84 16.40 18.61
N GLN A 500 -17.92 15.57 17.55
CA GLN A 500 -18.89 14.49 17.48
C GLN A 500 -18.30 13.17 17.95
N LEU A 501 -19.00 12.54 18.89
CA LEU A 501 -18.78 11.17 19.29
C LEU A 501 -19.94 10.32 18.77
N GLY A 502 -19.63 9.26 18.05
CA GLY A 502 -20.62 8.33 17.53
C GLY A 502 -20.25 6.89 17.85
N LEU A 503 -21.24 6.11 18.28
CA LEU A 503 -21.15 4.66 18.43
C LEU A 503 -22.08 4.02 17.41
N TYR A 504 -21.57 3.10 16.62
CA TYR A 504 -22.32 2.45 15.55
C TYR A 504 -22.14 0.94 15.62
N LYS A 505 -23.11 0.16 15.14
CA LYS A 505 -22.85 -1.27 14.90
C LYS A 505 -21.72 -1.41 13.87
N LEU A 506 -20.87 -2.42 14.02
CA LEU A 506 -19.79 -2.66 13.06
C LEU A 506 -20.33 -2.89 11.64
N THR A 507 -21.52 -3.47 11.52
CA THR A 507 -22.24 -3.71 10.26
C THR A 507 -22.88 -2.45 9.66
N ASP A 508 -23.03 -1.36 10.43
CA ASP A 508 -23.49 -0.06 9.92
C ASP A 508 -22.32 0.71 9.31
N LEU A 509 -21.88 0.29 8.15
CA LEU A 509 -20.75 0.89 7.43
C LEU A 509 -21.02 2.34 6.99
N GLN A 510 -22.30 2.76 6.94
CA GLN A 510 -22.69 4.14 6.64
C GLN A 510 -22.70 5.03 7.89
N GLN A 511 -22.63 4.42 9.08
CA GLN A 511 -22.65 5.11 10.37
C GLN A 511 -23.82 6.09 10.52
N LYS A 512 -25.03 5.62 10.21
CA LYS A 512 -26.27 6.41 10.28
C LYS A 512 -26.90 6.39 11.66
N ASP A 513 -26.87 5.23 12.32
CA ASP A 513 -27.59 5.00 13.56
C ASP A 513 -26.65 5.19 14.77
N ASN A 514 -26.53 6.43 15.25
CA ASN A 514 -25.69 6.73 16.41
C ASN A 514 -26.31 6.17 17.71
N LEU A 515 -25.69 5.17 18.27
CA LEU A 515 -26.10 4.43 19.46
C LEU A 515 -25.44 4.93 20.76
N ALA A 516 -24.62 5.99 20.72
CA ALA A 516 -23.81 6.44 21.85
C ALA A 516 -24.65 6.79 23.07
N ALA A 517 -25.74 7.54 22.90
CA ALA A 517 -26.64 7.92 24.00
C ALA A 517 -27.35 6.73 24.64
N ALA A 518 -27.66 5.68 23.87
CA ALA A 518 -28.31 4.48 24.32
C ALA A 518 -27.36 3.46 24.99
N ASN A 519 -26.03 3.59 24.76
CA ASN A 519 -25.01 2.63 25.21
C ASN A 519 -23.81 3.33 25.89
N PRO A 520 -24.04 4.14 26.95
CA PRO A 520 -22.96 4.94 27.56
C PRO A 520 -21.85 4.07 28.16
N GLN A 521 -22.17 2.87 28.63
CA GLN A 521 -21.18 1.95 29.18
C GLN A 521 -20.22 1.43 28.09
N VAL A 522 -20.75 1.06 26.93
CA VAL A 522 -19.92 0.63 25.76
C VAL A 522 -19.02 1.78 25.32
N VAL A 523 -19.56 3.00 25.22
CA VAL A 523 -18.76 4.20 24.90
C VAL A 523 -17.61 4.37 25.87
N LYS A 524 -17.89 4.29 27.20
CA LYS A 524 -16.85 4.44 28.23
C LYS A 524 -15.76 3.36 28.13
N GLU A 525 -16.15 2.12 27.89
CA GLU A 525 -15.21 1.00 27.72
C GLU A 525 -14.31 1.22 26.49
N MET A 526 -14.90 1.56 25.34
CA MET A 526 -14.15 1.81 24.12
C MET A 526 -13.26 3.06 24.21
N GLN A 527 -13.69 4.12 24.91
CA GLN A 527 -12.82 5.25 25.22
C GLN A 527 -11.64 4.86 26.12
N GLY A 528 -11.86 3.89 27.04
CA GLY A 528 -10.79 3.28 27.82
C GLY A 528 -9.70 2.67 26.95
N VAL A 529 -10.11 1.93 25.90
CA VAL A 529 -9.19 1.33 24.93
C VAL A 529 -8.36 2.41 24.20
N VAL A 530 -8.98 3.55 23.81
CA VAL A 530 -8.24 4.66 23.20
C VAL A 530 -7.19 5.23 24.14
N ARG A 531 -7.54 5.45 25.41
CA ARG A 531 -6.60 5.98 26.41
C ARG A 531 -5.38 5.06 26.58
N GLU A 532 -5.62 3.76 26.79
CA GLU A 532 -4.54 2.77 26.91
C GLU A 532 -3.67 2.72 25.65
N PHE A 533 -4.29 2.83 24.48
CA PHE A 533 -3.57 2.86 23.21
C PHE A 533 -2.66 4.08 23.10
N ILE A 534 -3.16 5.29 23.39
CA ILE A 534 -2.38 6.54 23.36
C ILE A 534 -1.28 6.54 24.41
N ASP A 535 -1.55 6.06 25.63
CA ASP A 535 -0.56 6.00 26.71
C ASP A 535 0.63 5.09 26.35
N SER A 536 0.39 4.09 25.51
CA SER A 536 1.43 3.17 24.99
C SER A 536 1.99 3.57 23.62
N SER A 537 1.56 4.71 23.07
CA SER A 537 2.01 5.25 21.78
C SER A 537 3.14 6.27 21.97
N GLN A 538 3.96 6.46 20.92
CA GLN A 538 5.03 7.44 20.92
C GLN A 538 4.52 8.81 20.43
N PRO A 539 5.13 9.92 20.84
CA PRO A 539 4.87 11.22 20.24
C PRO A 539 5.15 11.19 18.73
N PRO A 540 4.47 12.05 17.94
CA PRO A 540 4.74 12.17 16.51
C PRO A 540 6.22 12.44 16.20
N LEU A 541 6.71 11.87 15.10
CA LEU A 541 8.08 12.09 14.63
C LEU A 541 8.27 13.53 14.18
N SER A 542 7.26 14.12 13.52
CA SER A 542 7.32 15.51 13.08
C SER A 542 7.18 16.48 14.27
N GLU A 543 8.08 17.44 14.37
CA GLU A 543 8.07 18.45 15.45
C GLU A 543 6.79 19.26 15.48
N VAL A 544 6.21 19.55 14.31
CA VAL A 544 4.95 20.30 14.14
C VAL A 544 3.79 19.66 14.88
N ASN A 545 3.78 18.34 15.00
CA ASN A 545 2.68 17.57 15.57
C ASN A 545 2.85 17.23 17.06
N GLN A 546 4.05 17.45 17.65
CA GLN A 546 4.32 17.05 19.04
C GLN A 546 3.48 17.81 20.08
N GLU A 547 3.33 19.13 19.93
CA GLU A 547 2.52 19.93 20.85
C GLU A 547 1.04 19.50 20.80
N LYS A 548 0.55 19.23 19.61
CA LYS A 548 -0.83 18.82 19.35
C LYS A 548 -1.13 17.45 19.95
N PHE A 549 -0.18 16.54 19.92
CA PHE A 549 -0.29 15.23 20.57
C PHE A 549 -0.51 15.33 22.09
N ASN A 550 0.19 16.27 22.75
CA ASN A 550 -0.04 16.53 24.17
C ASN A 550 -1.46 17.04 24.46
N ASN A 551 -2.01 17.85 23.55
CA ASN A 551 -3.40 18.32 23.66
C ASN A 551 -4.40 17.16 23.50
N ILE A 552 -4.12 16.20 22.62
CA ILE A 552 -4.91 14.96 22.47
C ILE A 552 -4.91 14.15 23.77
N LYS A 553 -3.72 13.91 24.36
CA LYS A 553 -3.61 13.20 25.64
C LYS A 553 -4.41 13.89 26.74
N LYS A 554 -4.31 15.21 26.81
CA LYS A 554 -5.07 16.01 27.79
C LYS A 554 -6.57 15.89 27.59
N ALA A 555 -7.06 16.08 26.35
CA ALA A 555 -8.49 15.98 26.03
C ALA A 555 -9.06 14.60 26.37
N LEU A 556 -8.33 13.52 26.08
CA LEU A 556 -8.75 12.16 26.41
C LEU A 556 -8.70 11.87 27.91
N SER A 557 -7.83 12.52 28.68
CA SER A 557 -7.78 12.38 30.14
C SER A 557 -8.92 13.13 30.84
N GLU A 558 -9.43 14.21 30.23
CA GLU A 558 -10.52 15.04 30.76
C GLU A 558 -11.92 14.51 30.38
N ALA A 559 -12.01 13.71 29.32
CA ALA A 559 -13.25 13.01 28.92
C ALA A 559 -13.53 11.83 29.88
N LYS A 560 -14.06 12.14 31.09
CA LYS A 560 -14.40 11.15 32.11
C LYS A 560 -15.83 10.61 31.98
#